data_d4435bf104c3b248dc70f9a2f5da0e22
#
_entry.id   d4435bf104c3b248dc70f9a2f5da0e22
#
_cell.length_a   1.000
_cell.length_b   1.000
_cell.length_c   1.000
_cell.angle_alpha   90.00
_cell.angle_beta   90.00
_cell.angle_gamma   90.00
#
_symmetry.space_group_name_H-M   'P 1'
#
loop_
_entity.id
_entity.type
_entity.pdbx_description
1 polymer ?
#
loop_
_entity_poly.entity_id
_entity_poly.type
_entity_poly.pdbx_seq_one_letter_code
_entity_poly.pdbx_strand_id
1 'polypeptide(L)'
;MLRISISSPQIKGSFPLSLLSLMILNIQGANAEELIEFSSKAAATMPTIKIEAMSELDPIKSYIDYDKANVTRNGLDKKDIPQTVDTIDVQKYKIYGSNDLSVMLQGTPGVSTSYDMRGDGITIRGFGADTGDIYRDGIRESGQVRRSTANIERIEILKGPASVLYGRSAGGGVVNMVSKFANFDSKSSVGAYAGSYDNYGTTADINQVLNDNLAVRLTGEYGEAGSFRSGIENKIEMFSPSFTYKNDDGKLTWTTQYTYDKLNRVPDRGPTRDNLPAGTSIKMGFAQDGDYVDDILQVVRTDVNYEYAPDWNFHWAASYRQAEQNFDHFYFGNYCGLDGKNSKNEACTKKGYIDQIYYWQQTSNKTTTNTFDIKGKFKTGQLEHQIMVGTDWTYEQREPRLANKTQNGSAIYGYVNPITGEREYSRGNGPLKISQHNYNEGTTYGVFIQDLIGLNDQLKLMMGLRYDYFDFSTTNKIKNEHRNVKDSTFSPNVGLVWQPVPEHSFYTSYSKSFAPFGGQMGVNQVTGSTDVAKMDKEPQYNEQYEVGVKSEWFDNRLNTQFSVFDIRKNNIRYKPNPDSEPEVWATAGQHQSRGLEF
;
A
#
# COMPACT_ATOMS: atom_id res chain seq x y z
N MET A 1 -37.31 20.00 28.73
CA MET A 1 -36.11 20.11 29.54
C MET A 1 -35.55 18.71 29.75
N LEU A 2 -34.59 18.33 28.96
CA LEU A 2 -33.83 17.09 29.15
C LEU A 2 -32.42 17.49 29.60
N ARG A 3 -32.03 17.15 30.82
CA ARG A 3 -30.66 17.26 31.31
C ARG A 3 -29.92 15.96 30.94
N ILE A 4 -28.93 16.06 30.08
CA ILE A 4 -27.97 14.97 29.83
C ILE A 4 -26.79 15.22 30.77
N SER A 5 -26.58 14.28 31.69
CA SER A 5 -25.40 14.24 32.57
C SER A 5 -24.35 13.36 31.89
N ILE A 6 -23.24 13.93 31.49
CA ILE A 6 -22.08 13.20 30.97
C ILE A 6 -21.09 13.01 32.10
N SER A 7 -20.89 11.77 32.53
CA SER A 7 -19.80 11.38 33.42
C SER A 7 -18.56 11.08 32.58
N SER A 8 -17.49 11.82 32.80
CA SER A 8 -16.20 11.65 32.13
C SER A 8 -15.40 10.49 32.75
N PRO A 9 -14.87 9.56 31.93
CA PRO A 9 -13.75 8.74 32.38
C PRO A 9 -12.43 9.51 32.23
N GLN A 10 -11.59 9.46 33.23
CA GLN A 10 -10.25 10.06 33.22
C GLN A 10 -9.35 9.32 32.22
N ILE A 11 -9.00 9.97 31.12
CA ILE A 11 -7.97 9.49 30.20
C ILE A 11 -6.65 10.17 30.58
N LYS A 12 -5.72 9.37 31.12
CA LYS A 12 -4.31 9.75 31.22
C LYS A 12 -3.62 9.40 29.89
N GLY A 13 -3.49 10.39 29.04
CA GLY A 13 -2.71 10.33 27.82
C GLY A 13 -2.65 11.72 27.21
N SER A 14 -1.53 12.42 27.37
CA SER A 14 -1.33 13.75 26.81
C SER A 14 -1.14 13.65 25.29
N PHE A 15 -2.15 14.03 24.54
CA PHE A 15 -2.06 14.29 23.10
C PHE A 15 -2.03 15.79 22.83
N PRO A 16 -1.26 16.28 21.86
CA PRO A 16 -1.25 17.69 21.53
C PRO A 16 -2.48 18.08 20.71
N LEU A 17 -3.64 18.13 21.34
CA LEU A 17 -4.82 18.83 20.83
C LEU A 17 -4.58 20.36 20.71
N SER A 18 -3.39 20.81 21.10
CA SER A 18 -3.01 22.21 21.14
C SER A 18 -2.83 22.87 19.78
N LEU A 19 -2.54 22.12 18.71
CA LEU A 19 -2.36 22.72 17.38
C LEU A 19 -3.68 22.98 16.65
N LEU A 20 -4.68 22.14 16.81
CA LEU A 20 -6.00 22.36 16.19
C LEU A 20 -6.78 23.43 16.96
N SER A 21 -6.68 23.45 18.28
CA SER A 21 -7.26 24.51 19.11
C SER A 21 -6.54 25.85 18.98
N LEU A 22 -5.24 25.89 18.67
CA LEU A 22 -4.54 27.15 18.39
C LEU A 22 -4.91 27.75 17.03
N MET A 23 -5.23 26.94 16.02
CA MET A 23 -5.74 27.48 14.75
C MET A 23 -7.17 28.04 14.87
N ILE A 24 -8.01 27.47 15.73
CA ILE A 24 -9.39 27.96 15.95
C ILE A 24 -9.41 29.16 16.91
N LEU A 25 -8.51 29.21 17.89
CA LEU A 25 -8.44 30.31 18.87
C LEU A 25 -7.78 31.58 18.32
N ASN A 26 -6.92 31.51 17.29
CA ASN A 26 -6.37 32.70 16.64
C ASN A 26 -7.38 33.42 15.71
N ILE A 27 -8.52 32.81 15.40
CA ILE A 27 -9.60 33.46 14.66
C ILE A 27 -10.52 34.30 15.59
N GLN A 28 -10.51 34.05 16.90
CA GLN A 28 -11.34 34.78 17.86
C GLN A 28 -10.64 35.98 18.52
N GLY A 29 -9.37 36.24 18.22
CA GLY A 29 -8.58 37.33 18.83
C GLY A 29 -8.41 38.57 17.95
N ALA A 30 -8.91 38.59 16.72
CA ALA A 30 -8.91 39.80 15.88
C ALA A 30 -10.08 40.70 16.29
N ASN A 31 -9.77 41.93 16.68
CA ASN A 31 -10.76 42.90 17.09
C ASN A 31 -11.83 43.11 16.03
N ALA A 32 -13.10 43.13 16.43
CA ALA A 32 -14.27 43.27 15.55
C ALA A 32 -14.26 44.56 14.70
N GLU A 33 -13.46 45.55 15.04
CA GLU A 33 -13.32 46.79 14.25
C GLU A 33 -12.44 46.65 13.01
N GLU A 34 -11.39 45.81 13.03
CA GLU A 34 -10.55 45.51 11.86
C GLU A 34 -11.28 44.63 10.83
N LEU A 35 -12.20 43.76 11.27
CA LEU A 35 -13.00 42.91 10.37
C LEU A 35 -14.06 43.69 9.56
N ILE A 36 -14.45 44.88 10.03
CA ILE A 36 -15.47 45.71 9.35
C ILE A 36 -14.86 46.54 8.18
N GLU A 37 -13.58 46.90 8.27
CA GLU A 37 -12.88 47.61 7.19
C GLU A 37 -12.49 46.70 6.02
N PHE A 38 -12.26 45.41 6.27
CA PHE A 38 -12.01 44.41 5.20
C PHE A 38 -13.26 44.04 4.40
N SER A 39 -14.45 44.24 4.97
CA SER A 39 -15.74 43.89 4.35
C SER A 39 -16.17 44.86 3.25
N SER A 40 -15.54 46.01 3.09
CA SER A 40 -15.98 47.03 2.13
C SER A 40 -15.20 47.11 0.81
N LYS A 41 -14.15 46.28 0.63
CA LYS A 41 -13.28 46.35 -0.56
C LYS A 41 -13.12 45.06 -1.38
N ALA A 42 -13.71 43.96 -0.99
CA ALA A 42 -13.85 42.81 -1.88
C ALA A 42 -15.08 42.03 -1.46
N ALA A 43 -16.09 42.01 -2.32
CA ALA A 43 -17.10 40.97 -2.26
C ALA A 43 -16.42 39.63 -2.59
N ALA A 44 -15.68 39.08 -1.61
CA ALA A 44 -15.27 37.72 -1.65
C ALA A 44 -16.55 36.89 -1.52
N THR A 45 -17.11 36.46 -2.64
CA THR A 45 -18.08 35.38 -2.67
C THR A 45 -17.46 34.23 -1.91
N MET A 46 -17.94 33.95 -0.71
CA MET A 46 -17.58 32.69 -0.02
C MET A 46 -17.88 31.55 -0.98
N PRO A 47 -16.96 30.62 -1.20
CA PRO A 47 -17.23 29.47 -2.05
C PRO A 47 -18.50 28.79 -1.52
N THR A 48 -19.47 28.60 -2.39
CA THR A 48 -20.71 27.91 -2.05
C THR A 48 -20.33 26.50 -1.64
N ILE A 49 -20.53 26.14 -0.38
CA ILE A 49 -20.42 24.76 0.07
C ILE A 49 -21.59 24.02 -0.57
N LYS A 50 -21.31 23.29 -1.63
CA LYS A 50 -22.29 22.42 -2.28
C LYS A 50 -22.38 21.15 -1.45
N ILE A 51 -23.41 21.03 -0.63
CA ILE A 51 -23.77 19.76 -0.01
C ILE A 51 -24.54 18.97 -1.07
N GLU A 52 -23.86 18.10 -1.78
CA GLU A 52 -24.51 17.16 -2.69
C GLU A 52 -24.97 15.96 -1.87
N ALA A 53 -26.28 15.72 -1.81
CA ALA A 53 -26.82 14.49 -1.24
C ALA A 53 -26.41 13.31 -2.16
N MET A 54 -26.04 12.17 -1.56
CA MET A 54 -25.57 10.99 -2.32
C MET A 54 -26.56 10.48 -3.39
N SER A 55 -27.85 10.84 -3.28
CA SER A 55 -28.90 10.48 -4.26
C SER A 55 -28.82 11.28 -5.59
N GLU A 56 -28.03 12.36 -5.64
CA GLU A 56 -27.85 13.17 -6.85
C GLU A 56 -26.56 12.88 -7.62
N LEU A 57 -25.73 11.95 -7.12
CA LEU A 57 -24.54 11.51 -7.83
C LEU A 57 -24.99 10.66 -9.03
N ASP A 58 -24.98 11.26 -10.21
CA ASP A 58 -25.11 10.53 -11.46
C ASP A 58 -23.95 9.53 -11.58
N PRO A 59 -24.20 8.20 -11.54
CA PRO A 59 -23.13 7.20 -11.63
C PRO A 59 -22.28 7.35 -12.91
N ILE A 60 -22.85 7.93 -13.96
CA ILE A 60 -22.16 8.19 -15.24
C ILE A 60 -21.22 9.40 -15.10
N LYS A 61 -21.58 10.39 -14.31
CA LYS A 61 -20.73 11.57 -14.07
C LYS A 61 -19.67 11.36 -13.00
N SER A 62 -19.81 10.33 -12.15
CA SER A 62 -18.82 9.99 -11.13
C SER A 62 -17.67 9.12 -11.67
N TYR A 63 -17.78 8.60 -12.89
CA TYR A 63 -16.71 7.83 -13.53
C TYR A 63 -15.67 8.79 -14.11
N ILE A 64 -14.50 8.87 -13.47
CA ILE A 64 -13.34 9.60 -13.98
C ILE A 64 -12.44 8.57 -14.66
N ASP A 65 -12.34 8.64 -15.98
CA ASP A 65 -11.29 7.93 -16.71
C ASP A 65 -10.03 8.80 -16.72
N TYR A 66 -9.00 8.27 -16.11
CA TYR A 66 -7.69 8.92 -16.13
C TYR A 66 -6.94 8.44 -17.37
N ASP A 67 -6.86 9.26 -18.40
CA ASP A 67 -6.15 8.96 -19.64
C ASP A 67 -4.66 8.70 -19.42
N LYS A 68 -4.07 9.37 -18.41
CA LYS A 68 -2.65 9.27 -18.06
C LYS A 68 -2.43 8.41 -16.83
N ALA A 69 -1.33 7.66 -16.84
CA ALA A 69 -0.96 6.80 -15.73
C ALA A 69 0.34 7.29 -15.05
N ASN A 70 0.24 7.72 -13.79
CA ASN A 70 1.40 8.12 -12.97
C ASN A 70 2.28 6.92 -12.61
N VAL A 71 1.75 5.71 -12.66
CA VAL A 71 2.51 4.48 -12.46
C VAL A 71 3.63 4.31 -13.48
N THR A 72 3.63 5.03 -14.58
CA THR A 72 4.77 5.05 -15.52
C THR A 72 5.88 6.01 -15.11
N ARG A 73 5.70 6.79 -14.03
CA ARG A 73 6.60 7.88 -13.59
C ARG A 73 6.79 9.00 -14.60
N ASN A 74 6.45 8.77 -15.85
CA ASN A 74 6.53 9.72 -16.97
C ASN A 74 5.16 10.33 -17.35
N GLY A 75 4.07 9.87 -16.74
CA GLY A 75 2.73 10.35 -17.05
C GLY A 75 2.30 10.06 -18.49
N LEU A 76 2.66 8.89 -18.99
CA LEU A 76 2.28 8.45 -20.34
C LEU A 76 0.77 8.23 -20.45
N ASP A 77 0.23 8.48 -21.64
CA ASP A 77 -1.13 8.07 -21.95
C ASP A 77 -1.26 6.54 -21.87
N LYS A 78 -2.33 6.04 -21.25
CA LYS A 78 -2.53 4.59 -21.06
C LYS A 78 -2.43 3.81 -22.37
N LYS A 79 -2.92 4.38 -23.46
CA LYS A 79 -2.87 3.77 -24.80
C LYS A 79 -1.46 3.62 -25.36
N ASP A 80 -0.49 4.40 -24.84
CA ASP A 80 0.92 4.37 -25.25
C ASP A 80 1.76 3.40 -24.42
N ILE A 81 1.19 2.84 -23.36
CA ILE A 81 1.89 1.92 -22.45
C ILE A 81 1.70 0.48 -22.96
N PRO A 82 2.79 -0.24 -23.36
CA PRO A 82 2.69 -1.61 -23.84
C PRO A 82 2.57 -2.65 -22.71
N GLN A 83 1.77 -2.35 -21.70
CA GLN A 83 1.41 -3.22 -20.58
C GLN A 83 0.00 -2.90 -20.11
N THR A 84 -0.61 -3.84 -19.40
CA THR A 84 -1.91 -3.64 -18.76
C THR A 84 -1.79 -2.66 -17.61
N VAL A 85 -2.63 -1.60 -17.62
CA VAL A 85 -2.74 -0.61 -16.53
C VAL A 85 -4.20 -0.45 -16.15
N ASP A 86 -4.53 -0.77 -14.90
CA ASP A 86 -5.84 -0.48 -14.34
C ASP A 86 -5.79 0.78 -13.47
N THR A 87 -6.88 1.53 -13.45
CA THR A 87 -7.06 2.68 -12.57
C THR A 87 -8.36 2.52 -11.80
N ILE A 88 -8.28 2.71 -10.50
CA ILE A 88 -9.40 2.60 -9.57
C ILE A 88 -9.62 3.96 -8.91
N ASP A 89 -10.79 4.55 -9.11
CA ASP A 89 -11.21 5.76 -8.42
C ASP A 89 -11.61 5.42 -6.98
N VAL A 90 -10.85 5.92 -6.01
CA VAL A 90 -11.08 5.67 -4.59
C VAL A 90 -12.38 6.32 -4.10
N GLN A 91 -12.77 7.45 -4.69
CA GLN A 91 -13.99 8.15 -4.29
C GLN A 91 -15.25 7.30 -4.52
N LYS A 92 -15.26 6.51 -5.60
CA LYS A 92 -16.36 5.59 -5.91
C LYS A 92 -16.65 4.61 -4.76
N TYR A 93 -15.60 4.11 -4.10
CA TYR A 93 -15.74 3.17 -2.98
C TYR A 93 -16.09 3.89 -1.67
N LYS A 94 -15.56 5.09 -1.46
CA LYS A 94 -15.86 5.90 -0.26
C LYS A 94 -17.33 6.30 -0.16
N ILE A 95 -17.99 6.55 -1.27
CA ILE A 95 -19.44 6.81 -1.33
C ILE A 95 -20.22 5.64 -0.70
N TYR A 96 -19.73 4.42 -0.80
CA TYR A 96 -20.34 3.23 -0.19
C TYR A 96 -19.76 2.91 1.20
N GLY A 97 -19.00 3.83 1.82
CA GLY A 97 -18.44 3.68 3.15
C GLY A 97 -17.27 2.70 3.25
N SER A 98 -16.63 2.36 2.12
CA SER A 98 -15.47 1.47 2.11
C SER A 98 -14.17 2.27 2.06
N ASN A 99 -13.30 2.07 3.07
CA ASN A 99 -11.97 2.66 3.16
C ASN A 99 -10.85 1.60 3.10
N ASP A 100 -11.19 0.34 2.97
CA ASP A 100 -10.24 -0.78 2.93
C ASP A 100 -9.70 -0.96 1.51
N LEU A 101 -8.39 -0.82 1.35
CA LEU A 101 -7.67 -1.02 0.09
C LEU A 101 -7.95 -2.41 -0.51
N SER A 102 -8.05 -3.44 0.33
CA SER A 102 -8.32 -4.81 -0.14
C SER A 102 -9.70 -4.94 -0.79
N VAL A 103 -10.69 -4.19 -0.30
CA VAL A 103 -12.04 -4.15 -0.89
C VAL A 103 -12.05 -3.37 -2.21
N MET A 104 -11.31 -2.26 -2.28
CA MET A 104 -11.22 -1.45 -3.50
C MET A 104 -10.59 -2.21 -4.68
N LEU A 105 -9.68 -3.13 -4.37
CA LEU A 105 -9.00 -3.96 -5.38
C LEU A 105 -9.81 -5.17 -5.85
N GLN A 106 -10.90 -5.51 -5.14
CA GLN A 106 -11.78 -6.62 -5.54
C GLN A 106 -12.47 -6.31 -6.87
N GLY A 107 -12.53 -7.31 -7.74
CA GLY A 107 -13.11 -7.17 -9.07
C GLY A 107 -12.14 -6.64 -10.13
N THR A 108 -10.92 -6.25 -9.76
CA THR A 108 -9.87 -5.95 -10.74
C THR A 108 -9.35 -7.26 -11.33
N PRO A 109 -9.38 -7.45 -12.66
CA PRO A 109 -8.89 -8.68 -13.30
C PRO A 109 -7.44 -9.00 -12.89
N GLY A 110 -7.13 -10.27 -12.63
CA GLY A 110 -5.78 -10.70 -12.25
C GLY A 110 -5.30 -10.22 -10.88
N VAL A 111 -6.12 -9.51 -10.10
CA VAL A 111 -5.81 -9.06 -8.73
C VAL A 111 -6.65 -9.83 -7.73
N SER A 112 -6.03 -10.33 -6.70
CA SER A 112 -6.72 -10.94 -5.57
C SER A 112 -6.19 -10.39 -4.25
N THR A 113 -7.04 -10.37 -3.24
CA THR A 113 -6.71 -9.92 -1.90
C THR A 113 -7.03 -11.00 -0.89
N SER A 114 -6.19 -11.12 0.12
CA SER A 114 -6.40 -12.07 1.21
C SER A 114 -7.01 -11.37 2.42
N TYR A 115 -8.04 -11.99 2.99
CA TYR A 115 -8.75 -11.45 4.14
C TYR A 115 -7.83 -11.38 5.37
N ASP A 116 -7.91 -10.27 6.07
CA ASP A 116 -7.27 -9.98 7.36
C ASP A 116 -5.79 -10.36 7.48
N MET A 117 -5.03 -10.07 6.43
CA MET A 117 -3.57 -10.21 6.46
C MET A 117 -2.91 -9.11 7.32
N ARG A 118 -1.64 -9.27 7.65
CA ARG A 118 -0.86 -8.25 8.36
C ARG A 118 -0.74 -6.95 7.59
N GLY A 119 -0.48 -7.02 6.29
CA GLY A 119 -0.52 -5.92 5.35
C GLY A 119 -1.80 -5.98 4.52
N ASP A 120 -1.76 -5.43 3.32
CA ASP A 120 -2.94 -5.34 2.45
C ASP A 120 -3.27 -6.66 1.73
N GLY A 121 -2.37 -7.67 1.81
CA GLY A 121 -2.61 -9.02 1.34
C GLY A 121 -2.84 -9.15 -0.16
N ILE A 122 -2.17 -8.32 -0.98
CA ILE A 122 -2.40 -8.18 -2.41
C ILE A 122 -1.58 -9.21 -3.20
N THR A 123 -2.23 -9.84 -4.17
CA THR A 123 -1.60 -10.74 -5.15
C THR A 123 -2.01 -10.30 -6.56
N ILE A 124 -1.05 -10.15 -7.46
CA ILE A 124 -1.26 -9.76 -8.85
C ILE A 124 -0.76 -10.89 -9.75
N ARG A 125 -1.60 -11.39 -10.67
CA ARG A 125 -1.28 -12.49 -11.59
C ARG A 125 -0.63 -13.71 -10.89
N GLY A 126 -1.05 -13.99 -9.63
CA GLY A 126 -0.55 -15.12 -8.84
C GLY A 126 0.73 -14.85 -8.03
N PHE A 127 1.28 -13.63 -8.06
CA PHE A 127 2.48 -13.25 -7.29
C PHE A 127 2.13 -12.21 -6.23
N GLY A 128 2.63 -12.41 -4.99
CA GLY A 128 2.36 -11.49 -3.88
C GLY A 128 3.03 -10.14 -4.07
N ALA A 129 2.28 -9.05 -3.86
CA ALA A 129 2.72 -7.67 -4.03
C ALA A 129 2.83 -6.88 -2.71
N ASP A 130 2.20 -7.33 -1.64
CA ASP A 130 1.93 -6.57 -0.41
C ASP A 130 3.17 -6.15 0.40
N THR A 131 4.31 -6.79 0.23
CA THR A 131 5.51 -6.47 1.00
C THR A 131 6.55 -5.62 0.27
N GLY A 132 6.46 -5.52 -1.04
CA GLY A 132 7.51 -4.88 -1.81
C GLY A 132 7.06 -4.13 -3.05
N ASP A 133 5.85 -4.34 -3.53
CA ASP A 133 5.36 -3.77 -4.79
C ASP A 133 4.21 -2.77 -4.60
N ILE A 134 4.10 -2.18 -3.39
CA ILE A 134 3.19 -1.08 -3.10
C ILE A 134 3.98 0.22 -3.09
N TYR A 135 3.47 1.18 -3.83
CA TYR A 135 4.06 2.51 -4.02
C TYR A 135 3.03 3.59 -3.71
N ARG A 136 3.54 4.75 -3.33
CA ARG A 136 2.75 5.98 -3.23
C ARG A 136 3.46 7.05 -4.05
N ASP A 137 2.77 7.57 -5.06
CA ASP A 137 3.30 8.57 -5.99
C ASP A 137 4.68 8.20 -6.56
N GLY A 138 4.87 6.94 -6.93
CA GLY A 138 6.12 6.41 -7.49
C GLY A 138 7.20 6.06 -6.47
N ILE A 139 7.03 6.35 -5.18
CA ILE A 139 7.97 5.99 -4.11
C ILE A 139 7.49 4.73 -3.39
N ARG A 140 8.39 3.77 -3.20
CA ARG A 140 8.09 2.48 -2.53
C ARG A 140 7.65 2.68 -1.09
N GLU A 141 6.51 2.11 -0.75
CA GLU A 141 6.04 1.99 0.62
C GLU A 141 6.33 0.60 1.18
N SER A 142 7.55 0.41 1.67
CA SER A 142 7.97 -0.87 2.27
C SER A 142 7.28 -1.15 3.61
N GLY A 143 7.03 -2.42 3.91
CA GLY A 143 6.55 -2.90 5.22
C GLY A 143 5.11 -3.37 5.23
N GLN A 144 4.86 -4.30 6.15
CA GLN A 144 3.58 -4.99 6.31
C GLN A 144 2.65 -4.22 7.26
N VAL A 145 2.26 -2.98 6.91
CA VAL A 145 1.23 -2.22 7.63
C VAL A 145 0.04 -2.02 6.72
N ARG A 146 -1.15 -2.00 7.27
CA ARG A 146 -2.35 -1.55 6.56
C ARG A 146 -2.37 -0.04 6.48
N ARG A 147 -3.02 0.49 5.46
CA ARG A 147 -3.03 1.91 5.13
C ARG A 147 -4.45 2.41 4.95
N SER A 148 -4.71 3.62 5.45
CA SER A 148 -5.91 4.37 5.09
C SER A 148 -5.83 4.83 3.63
N THR A 149 -6.99 4.91 2.99
CA THR A 149 -7.14 5.45 1.65
C THR A 149 -7.71 6.87 1.65
N ALA A 150 -7.87 7.50 2.82
CA ALA A 150 -8.53 8.81 2.94
C ALA A 150 -7.83 9.92 2.16
N ASN A 151 -6.49 9.92 2.15
CA ASN A 151 -5.68 10.88 1.38
C ASN A 151 -5.26 10.36 -0.01
N ILE A 152 -5.92 9.32 -0.52
CA ILE A 152 -5.68 8.75 -1.84
C ILE A 152 -6.79 9.19 -2.80
N GLU A 153 -6.39 9.64 -3.98
CA GLU A 153 -7.29 10.03 -5.06
C GLU A 153 -7.70 8.82 -5.90
N ARG A 154 -6.68 8.05 -6.34
CA ARG A 154 -6.84 6.86 -7.15
C ARG A 154 -5.74 5.85 -6.91
N ILE A 155 -5.98 4.63 -7.33
CA ILE A 155 -5.00 3.54 -7.31
C ILE A 155 -4.74 3.13 -8.74
N GLU A 156 -3.48 3.03 -9.12
CA GLU A 156 -3.03 2.57 -10.42
C GLU A 156 -2.28 1.26 -10.28
N ILE A 157 -2.60 0.28 -11.11
CA ILE A 157 -1.98 -1.05 -11.09
C ILE A 157 -1.33 -1.30 -12.44
N LEU A 158 0.01 -1.33 -12.45
CA LEU A 158 0.77 -1.78 -13.61
C LEU A 158 1.04 -3.26 -13.46
N LYS A 159 0.48 -4.10 -14.35
CA LYS A 159 0.58 -5.54 -14.27
C LYS A 159 1.82 -6.08 -14.99
N GLY A 160 2.43 -7.10 -14.38
CA GLY A 160 3.67 -7.68 -14.86
C GLY A 160 4.94 -7.00 -14.30
N PRO A 161 6.13 -7.50 -14.70
CA PRO A 161 7.40 -6.97 -14.25
C PRO A 161 7.57 -5.49 -14.54
N ALA A 162 7.90 -4.70 -13.50
CA ALA A 162 8.01 -3.23 -13.56
C ALA A 162 9.38 -2.71 -13.09
N SER A 163 10.40 -3.57 -13.06
CA SER A 163 11.71 -3.22 -12.48
C SER A 163 12.42 -2.08 -13.18
N VAL A 164 12.19 -1.85 -14.45
CA VAL A 164 12.79 -0.70 -15.16
C VAL A 164 12.45 0.63 -14.51
N LEU A 165 11.25 0.75 -13.94
CA LEU A 165 10.77 1.96 -13.26
C LEU A 165 10.98 1.92 -11.75
N TYR A 166 10.87 0.73 -11.15
CA TYR A 166 10.67 0.56 -9.72
C TYR A 166 11.76 -0.26 -9.01
N GLY A 167 12.73 -0.79 -9.76
CA GLY A 167 13.78 -1.67 -9.22
C GLY A 167 13.23 -3.04 -8.84
N ARG A 168 13.71 -3.62 -7.72
CA ARG A 168 13.28 -4.95 -7.28
C ARG A 168 11.76 -5.12 -7.23
N SER A 169 11.25 -6.26 -7.71
CA SER A 169 9.81 -6.56 -7.77
C SER A 169 9.56 -8.06 -7.68
N ALA A 170 8.43 -8.46 -7.10
CA ALA A 170 7.96 -9.85 -7.06
C ALA A 170 7.51 -10.37 -8.43
N GLY A 171 7.30 -9.48 -9.39
CA GLY A 171 7.06 -9.79 -10.80
C GLY A 171 5.60 -9.85 -11.24
N GLY A 172 4.63 -9.84 -10.32
CA GLY A 172 3.20 -9.81 -10.67
C GLY A 172 2.71 -8.46 -11.17
N GLY A 173 3.28 -7.39 -10.64
CA GLY A 173 2.91 -6.02 -10.92
C GLY A 173 3.17 -5.10 -9.73
N VAL A 174 2.87 -3.82 -9.88
CA VAL A 174 2.97 -2.81 -8.84
C VAL A 174 1.64 -2.11 -8.63
N VAL A 175 1.36 -1.76 -7.38
CA VAL A 175 0.22 -0.94 -6.96
C VAL A 175 0.74 0.44 -6.60
N ASN A 176 0.35 1.47 -7.33
CA ASN A 176 0.72 2.85 -7.07
C ASN A 176 -0.49 3.64 -6.58
N MET A 177 -0.44 4.11 -5.36
CA MET A 177 -1.45 5.00 -4.79
C MET A 177 -1.09 6.44 -5.15
N VAL A 178 -2.00 7.17 -5.76
CA VAL A 178 -1.84 8.59 -6.09
C VAL A 178 -2.47 9.42 -4.99
N SER A 179 -1.65 10.24 -4.34
CA SER A 179 -2.06 11.04 -3.18
C SER A 179 -2.87 12.27 -3.57
N LYS A 180 -3.75 12.68 -2.68
CA LYS A 180 -4.43 13.98 -2.71
C LYS A 180 -3.49 15.04 -2.17
N PHE A 181 -2.90 15.84 -3.03
CA PHE A 181 -2.12 17.01 -2.66
C PHE A 181 -2.95 18.29 -2.68
N ALA A 182 -2.43 19.33 -2.02
CA ALA A 182 -2.96 20.69 -2.20
C ALA A 182 -2.92 21.05 -3.67
N ASN A 183 -4.00 21.64 -4.17
CA ASN A 183 -4.13 22.06 -5.56
C ASN A 183 -4.83 23.43 -5.65
N PHE A 184 -4.85 24.02 -6.85
CA PHE A 184 -5.41 25.33 -7.07
C PHE A 184 -6.91 25.30 -7.44
N ASP A 185 -7.57 24.14 -7.23
CA ASP A 185 -9.04 23.98 -7.36
C ASP A 185 -9.67 24.02 -5.97
N SER A 186 -10.27 25.11 -5.55
CA SER A 186 -10.82 25.31 -4.19
C SER A 186 -12.03 24.40 -3.87
N LYS A 187 -11.87 23.09 -3.96
CA LYS A 187 -12.91 22.12 -3.61
C LYS A 187 -12.63 21.52 -2.24
N SER A 188 -13.58 21.64 -1.33
CA SER A 188 -13.47 21.08 0.03
C SER A 188 -14.73 20.28 0.37
N SER A 189 -14.56 19.25 1.17
CA SER A 189 -15.67 18.43 1.67
C SER A 189 -15.46 18.04 3.12
N VAL A 190 -16.56 17.94 3.86
CA VAL A 190 -16.61 17.34 5.19
C VAL A 190 -17.72 16.31 5.16
N GLY A 191 -17.48 15.13 5.66
CA GLY A 191 -18.43 14.04 5.67
C GLY A 191 -18.56 13.40 7.03
N ALA A 192 -19.72 12.77 7.27
CA ALA A 192 -19.94 11.87 8.38
C ALA A 192 -20.70 10.66 7.85
N TYR A 193 -20.43 9.49 8.40
CA TYR A 193 -21.12 8.26 8.06
C TYR A 193 -21.50 7.48 9.31
N ALA A 194 -22.57 6.72 9.21
CA ALA A 194 -22.98 5.77 10.22
C ALA A 194 -23.62 4.55 9.55
N GLY A 195 -23.42 3.37 10.10
CA GLY A 195 -23.88 2.11 9.52
C GLY A 195 -24.09 1.03 10.56
N SER A 196 -24.38 -0.18 10.08
CA SER A 196 -24.53 -1.36 10.93
C SER A 196 -23.21 -1.73 11.62
N TYR A 197 -23.31 -2.46 12.74
CA TYR A 197 -22.17 -2.95 13.51
C TYR A 197 -21.29 -1.81 14.08
N ASP A 198 -21.94 -0.78 14.63
CA ASP A 198 -21.27 0.36 15.24
C ASP A 198 -20.26 1.04 14.30
N ASN A 199 -20.50 0.97 12.99
CA ASN A 199 -19.70 1.63 11.99
C ASN A 199 -20.07 3.11 11.90
N TYR A 200 -19.18 4.00 12.35
CA TYR A 200 -19.37 5.44 12.25
C TYR A 200 -18.03 6.16 12.10
N GLY A 201 -18.08 7.34 11.52
CA GLY A 201 -16.89 8.15 11.37
C GLY A 201 -17.13 9.49 10.73
N THR A 202 -16.04 10.24 10.65
CA THR A 202 -16.00 11.57 10.03
C THR A 202 -14.81 11.68 9.10
N THR A 203 -14.99 12.41 8.01
CA THR A 203 -13.93 12.71 7.03
C THR A 203 -13.87 14.20 6.78
N ALA A 204 -12.66 14.70 6.52
CA ALA A 204 -12.43 16.07 6.09
C ALA A 204 -11.44 16.07 4.93
N ASP A 205 -11.75 16.84 3.90
CA ASP A 205 -10.88 17.09 2.76
C ASP A 205 -11.00 18.57 2.42
N ILE A 206 -10.15 19.40 3.03
CA ILE A 206 -10.22 20.85 2.97
C ILE A 206 -9.03 21.33 2.15
N ASN A 207 -9.31 21.82 0.95
CA ASN A 207 -8.32 22.40 0.06
C ASN A 207 -8.58 23.90 -0.10
N GLN A 208 -7.60 24.72 0.23
CA GLN A 208 -7.71 26.17 0.22
C GLN A 208 -6.57 26.79 -0.60
N VAL A 209 -6.94 27.61 -1.57
CA VAL A 209 -6.02 28.48 -2.30
C VAL A 209 -5.80 29.73 -1.46
N LEU A 210 -4.57 29.96 -1.01
CA LEU A 210 -4.22 31.14 -0.20
C LEU A 210 -3.88 32.35 -1.06
N ASN A 211 -3.22 32.13 -2.19
CA ASN A 211 -2.93 33.11 -3.23
C ASN A 211 -2.56 32.38 -4.54
N ASP A 212 -2.19 33.11 -5.58
CA ASP A 212 -1.88 32.56 -6.91
C ASP A 212 -0.71 31.54 -6.90
N ASN A 213 0.15 31.61 -5.88
CA ASN A 213 1.35 30.79 -5.76
C ASN A 213 1.24 29.68 -4.72
N LEU A 214 0.28 29.74 -3.78
CA LEU A 214 0.24 28.85 -2.63
C LEU A 214 -1.16 28.30 -2.38
N ALA A 215 -1.26 26.97 -2.39
CA ALA A 215 -2.42 26.23 -1.93
C ALA A 215 -2.04 25.32 -0.75
N VAL A 216 -2.99 25.09 0.14
CA VAL A 216 -2.87 24.17 1.26
C VAL A 216 -4.04 23.19 1.27
N ARG A 217 -3.81 21.96 1.71
CA ARG A 217 -4.86 20.95 1.84
C ARG A 217 -4.67 20.19 3.14
N LEU A 218 -5.78 19.88 3.78
CA LEU A 218 -5.86 19.01 4.92
C LEU A 218 -6.83 17.88 4.61
N THR A 219 -6.35 16.63 4.60
CA THR A 219 -7.21 15.44 4.60
C THR A 219 -7.15 14.78 5.97
N GLY A 220 -8.29 14.30 6.44
CA GLY A 220 -8.40 13.62 7.73
C GLY A 220 -9.55 12.63 7.74
N GLU A 221 -9.39 11.58 8.56
CA GLU A 221 -10.40 10.57 8.80
C GLU A 221 -10.31 10.09 10.25
N TYR A 222 -11.46 9.97 10.87
CA TYR A 222 -11.66 9.26 12.12
C TYR A 222 -12.83 8.32 11.96
N GLY A 223 -12.65 7.05 12.29
CA GLY A 223 -13.72 6.07 12.18
C GLY A 223 -13.54 4.90 13.13
N GLU A 224 -14.66 4.33 13.54
CA GLU A 224 -14.73 3.09 14.30
C GLU A 224 -15.74 2.17 13.63
N ALA A 225 -15.46 0.88 13.60
CA ALA A 225 -16.36 -0.13 13.07
C ALA A 225 -16.19 -1.45 13.80
N GLY A 226 -17.31 -2.05 14.15
CA GLY A 226 -17.38 -3.45 14.53
C GLY A 226 -17.53 -4.35 13.30
N SER A 227 -17.92 -5.59 13.53
CA SER A 227 -18.15 -6.59 12.50
C SER A 227 -19.43 -7.38 12.79
N PHE A 228 -19.98 -8.03 11.76
CA PHE A 228 -21.01 -9.06 11.99
C PHE A 228 -20.47 -10.24 12.81
N ARG A 229 -19.15 -10.39 12.93
CA ARG A 229 -18.49 -11.39 13.78
C ARG A 229 -18.21 -10.80 15.15
N SER A 230 -18.53 -11.57 16.20
CA SER A 230 -18.40 -11.13 17.59
C SER A 230 -16.94 -10.82 17.97
N GLY A 231 -16.72 -9.68 18.63
CA GLY A 231 -15.42 -9.26 19.16
C GLY A 231 -14.41 -8.81 18.11
N ILE A 232 -14.83 -8.54 16.87
CA ILE A 232 -14.00 -8.00 15.81
C ILE A 232 -14.35 -6.54 15.62
N GLU A 233 -13.36 -5.68 15.74
CA GLU A 233 -13.49 -4.23 15.64
C GLU A 233 -12.23 -3.59 15.03
N ASN A 234 -12.37 -2.38 14.50
CA ASN A 234 -11.27 -1.56 14.04
C ASN A 234 -11.52 -0.07 14.33
N LYS A 235 -10.42 0.67 14.40
CA LYS A 235 -10.42 2.12 14.59
C LYS A 235 -9.36 2.74 13.68
N ILE A 236 -9.76 3.77 12.93
CA ILE A 236 -8.89 4.51 12.01
C ILE A 236 -8.74 5.94 12.50
N GLU A 237 -7.51 6.44 12.53
CA GLU A 237 -7.16 7.83 12.80
C GLU A 237 -6.14 8.28 11.74
N MET A 238 -6.54 9.17 10.83
CA MET A 238 -5.65 9.68 9.79
C MET A 238 -5.68 11.20 9.71
N PHE A 239 -4.51 11.79 9.49
CA PHE A 239 -4.31 13.22 9.35
C PHE A 239 -3.19 13.48 8.33
N SER A 240 -3.48 14.26 7.29
CA SER A 240 -2.53 14.48 6.20
C SER A 240 -2.61 15.92 5.65
N PRO A 241 -1.83 16.87 6.24
CA PRO A 241 -1.66 18.20 5.69
C PRO A 241 -0.69 18.19 4.52
N SER A 242 -0.93 19.06 3.54
CA SER A 242 -0.02 19.31 2.43
C SER A 242 -0.06 20.77 2.00
N PHE A 243 0.99 21.21 1.32
CA PHE A 243 0.99 22.45 0.58
C PHE A 243 1.54 22.25 -0.83
N THR A 244 1.15 23.11 -1.74
CA THR A 244 1.72 23.21 -3.09
C THR A 244 2.04 24.67 -3.38
N TYR A 245 3.28 24.92 -3.73
CA TYR A 245 3.77 26.21 -4.17
C TYR A 245 4.06 26.16 -5.68
N LYS A 246 3.64 27.21 -6.39
CA LYS A 246 4.03 27.49 -7.78
C LYS A 246 4.66 28.86 -7.85
N ASN A 247 5.74 29.02 -8.62
CA ASN A 247 6.30 30.32 -8.87
C ASN A 247 5.47 31.10 -9.91
N ASP A 248 5.72 32.39 -10.09
CA ASP A 248 4.90 33.28 -10.90
C ASP A 248 4.84 32.89 -12.37
N ASP A 249 5.90 32.31 -12.93
CA ASP A 249 5.94 31.82 -14.32
C ASP A 249 5.40 30.40 -14.50
N GLY A 250 4.96 29.74 -13.40
CA GLY A 250 4.40 28.40 -13.39
C GLY A 250 5.37 27.27 -13.67
N LYS A 251 6.66 27.56 -13.86
CA LYS A 251 7.67 26.53 -14.19
C LYS A 251 8.09 25.68 -13.02
N LEU A 252 8.06 26.23 -11.81
CA LEU A 252 8.38 25.52 -10.58
C LEU A 252 7.08 25.13 -9.88
N THR A 253 6.90 23.85 -9.60
CA THR A 253 5.90 23.32 -8.67
C THR A 253 6.60 22.57 -7.57
N TRP A 254 6.35 22.96 -6.32
CA TRP A 254 6.87 22.30 -5.13
C TRP A 254 5.72 21.90 -4.23
N THR A 255 5.62 20.61 -3.94
CA THR A 255 4.59 20.04 -3.07
C THR A 255 5.24 19.33 -1.89
N THR A 256 4.68 19.50 -0.70
CA THR A 256 5.08 18.73 0.48
C THR A 256 3.85 18.24 1.21
N GLN A 257 3.89 17.00 1.69
CA GLN A 257 2.84 16.36 2.46
C GLN A 257 3.43 15.63 3.66
N TYR A 258 2.77 15.77 4.80
CA TYR A 258 2.92 14.87 5.94
C TYR A 258 1.69 13.98 6.03
N THR A 259 1.86 12.72 6.39
CA THR A 259 0.78 11.79 6.67
C THR A 259 1.04 11.11 8.00
N TYR A 260 0.09 11.17 8.90
CA TYR A 260 -0.05 10.30 10.07
C TYR A 260 -1.25 9.40 9.84
N ASP A 261 -1.05 8.10 9.95
CA ASP A 261 -2.07 7.08 9.72
C ASP A 261 -1.93 6.00 10.79
N LYS A 262 -2.99 5.77 11.55
CA LYS A 262 -3.05 4.78 12.61
C LYS A 262 -4.29 3.93 12.46
N LEU A 263 -4.08 2.63 12.36
CA LEU A 263 -5.13 1.62 12.36
C LEU A 263 -4.95 0.69 13.56
N ASN A 264 -5.88 0.73 14.50
CA ASN A 264 -6.01 -0.25 15.56
C ASN A 264 -7.12 -1.24 15.19
N ARG A 265 -6.87 -2.52 15.32
CA ARG A 265 -7.86 -3.55 14.98
C ARG A 265 -7.72 -4.79 15.84
N VAL A 266 -8.85 -5.45 16.09
CA VAL A 266 -8.86 -6.84 16.58
C VAL A 266 -8.85 -7.76 15.36
N PRO A 267 -7.82 -8.62 15.20
CA PRO A 267 -7.68 -9.44 13.99
C PRO A 267 -8.73 -10.57 13.96
N ASP A 268 -9.37 -10.76 12.79
CA ASP A 268 -10.30 -11.88 12.55
C ASP A 268 -9.57 -13.12 12.05
N ARG A 269 -8.86 -13.79 12.95
CA ARG A 269 -7.97 -14.93 12.68
C ARG A 269 -8.63 -16.28 12.97
N GLY A 270 -9.82 -16.51 12.40
CA GLY A 270 -10.53 -17.78 12.47
C GLY A 270 -10.08 -18.82 11.43
N PRO A 271 -10.40 -20.10 11.64
CA PRO A 271 -10.19 -21.15 10.63
C PRO A 271 -11.14 -20.99 9.44
N THR A 272 -10.77 -21.62 8.33
CA THR A 272 -11.66 -21.72 7.16
C THR A 272 -12.92 -22.51 7.50
N ARG A 273 -14.01 -22.26 6.79
CA ARG A 273 -15.30 -22.92 7.02
C ARG A 273 -15.22 -24.45 7.04
N ASP A 274 -14.42 -25.02 6.16
CA ASP A 274 -14.25 -26.47 6.02
C ASP A 274 -13.53 -27.12 7.22
N ASN A 275 -12.82 -26.34 8.00
CA ASN A 275 -12.14 -26.77 9.23
C ASN A 275 -12.97 -26.51 10.49
N LEU A 276 -14.24 -26.12 10.34
CA LEU A 276 -15.16 -25.84 11.45
C LEU A 276 -16.22 -26.96 11.56
N PRO A 277 -16.64 -27.32 12.77
CA PRO A 277 -17.72 -28.28 12.95
C PRO A 277 -19.03 -27.75 12.39
N ALA A 278 -19.93 -28.66 11.97
CA ALA A 278 -21.26 -28.31 11.54
C ALA A 278 -21.99 -27.56 12.67
N GLY A 279 -22.77 -26.54 12.31
CA GLY A 279 -23.47 -25.69 13.28
C GLY A 279 -22.69 -24.46 13.77
N THR A 280 -21.43 -24.30 13.42
CA THR A 280 -20.70 -23.07 13.71
C THR A 280 -21.36 -21.87 13.03
N SER A 281 -21.73 -20.87 13.83
CA SER A 281 -22.34 -19.63 13.31
C SER A 281 -21.36 -18.83 12.46
N ILE A 282 -21.84 -18.24 11.37
CA ILE A 282 -21.05 -17.29 10.57
C ILE A 282 -20.71 -16.01 11.36
N LYS A 283 -21.48 -15.72 12.41
CA LYS A 283 -21.27 -14.58 13.32
C LYS A 283 -20.21 -14.86 14.39
N MET A 284 -19.64 -16.07 14.42
CA MET A 284 -18.62 -16.44 15.38
C MET A 284 -17.30 -15.75 15.07
N GLY A 285 -16.80 -14.93 16.00
CA GLY A 285 -15.43 -14.41 15.99
C GLY A 285 -14.53 -15.24 16.90
N PHE A 286 -13.26 -15.33 16.56
CA PHE A 286 -12.30 -16.20 17.24
C PHE A 286 -11.25 -15.44 18.05
N ALA A 287 -11.30 -14.11 18.07
CA ALA A 287 -10.38 -13.31 18.87
C ALA A 287 -10.57 -13.55 20.37
N GLN A 288 -9.49 -13.52 21.13
CA GLN A 288 -9.50 -13.50 22.59
C GLN A 288 -9.51 -12.04 23.09
N ASP A 289 -9.98 -11.85 24.33
CA ASP A 289 -9.98 -10.52 24.93
C ASP A 289 -8.55 -9.97 25.01
N GLY A 290 -8.38 -8.73 24.56
CA GLY A 290 -7.09 -8.05 24.50
C GLY A 290 -6.23 -8.42 23.28
N ASP A 291 -6.77 -9.16 22.30
CA ASP A 291 -6.12 -9.30 20.99
C ASP A 291 -6.10 -7.96 20.26
N TYR A 292 -4.96 -7.59 19.69
CA TYR A 292 -4.85 -6.38 18.89
C TYR A 292 -3.77 -6.48 17.81
N VAL A 293 -3.92 -5.65 16.81
CA VAL A 293 -2.88 -5.25 15.84
C VAL A 293 -2.94 -3.74 15.70
N ASP A 294 -1.83 -3.08 16.01
CA ASP A 294 -1.63 -1.64 15.80
C ASP A 294 -0.70 -1.43 14.62
N ASP A 295 -1.19 -0.74 13.61
CA ASP A 295 -0.42 -0.24 12.48
C ASP A 295 -0.31 1.29 12.61
N ILE A 296 0.92 1.82 12.64
CA ILE A 296 1.20 3.25 12.70
C ILE A 296 2.13 3.60 11.55
N LEU A 297 1.72 4.55 10.74
CA LEU A 297 2.47 5.02 9.59
C LEU A 297 2.64 6.54 9.65
N GLN A 298 3.89 7.00 9.54
CA GLN A 298 4.22 8.41 9.41
C GLN A 298 5.08 8.59 8.17
N VAL A 299 4.69 9.51 7.29
CA VAL A 299 5.40 9.81 6.06
C VAL A 299 5.53 11.31 5.91
N VAL A 300 6.74 11.78 5.64
CA VAL A 300 6.99 13.11 5.08
C VAL A 300 7.45 12.90 3.65
N ARG A 301 6.84 13.60 2.73
CA ARG A 301 7.19 13.57 1.32
C ARG A 301 7.29 14.98 0.78
N THR A 302 8.27 15.21 -0.08
CA THR A 302 8.41 16.41 -0.89
C THR A 302 8.62 16.05 -2.35
N ASP A 303 8.11 16.87 -3.25
CA ASP A 303 8.13 16.68 -4.69
C ASP A 303 8.33 18.03 -5.36
N VAL A 304 9.33 18.14 -6.22
CA VAL A 304 9.71 19.36 -6.94
C VAL A 304 9.77 19.05 -8.42
N ASN A 305 8.97 19.75 -9.19
CA ASN A 305 9.00 19.73 -10.64
C ASN A 305 9.42 21.10 -11.17
N TYR A 306 10.40 21.14 -12.06
CA TYR A 306 10.91 22.36 -12.66
C TYR A 306 11.07 22.22 -14.17
N GLU A 307 10.27 22.98 -14.92
CA GLU A 307 10.40 23.10 -16.36
C GLU A 307 11.54 24.07 -16.69
N TYR A 308 12.74 23.54 -16.94
CA TYR A 308 13.92 24.36 -17.20
C TYR A 308 14.04 24.77 -18.68
N ALA A 309 13.34 24.07 -19.58
CA ALA A 309 13.19 24.40 -20.98
C ALA A 309 11.85 23.88 -21.51
N PRO A 310 11.33 24.39 -22.64
CA PRO A 310 10.11 23.83 -23.25
C PRO A 310 10.26 22.32 -23.47
N ASP A 311 9.23 21.57 -23.01
CA ASP A 311 9.18 20.10 -23.05
C ASP A 311 10.27 19.37 -22.21
N TRP A 312 11.03 20.07 -21.37
CA TRP A 312 12.05 19.48 -20.51
C TRP A 312 11.81 19.81 -19.04
N ASN A 313 11.64 18.77 -18.25
CA ASN A 313 11.35 18.87 -16.82
C ASN A 313 12.41 18.14 -15.99
N PHE A 314 12.89 18.82 -14.96
CA PHE A 314 13.62 18.22 -13.86
C PHE A 314 12.63 17.87 -12.76
N HIS A 315 12.73 16.67 -12.22
CA HIS A 315 11.92 16.20 -11.11
C HIS A 315 12.80 15.68 -9.99
N TRP A 316 12.52 16.10 -8.77
CA TRP A 316 13.10 15.57 -7.54
C TRP A 316 12.00 15.21 -6.57
N ALA A 317 12.02 13.98 -6.06
CA ALA A 317 11.15 13.55 -4.99
C ALA A 317 11.95 12.93 -3.86
N ALA A 318 11.60 13.28 -2.63
CA ALA A 318 12.20 12.71 -1.43
C ALA A 318 11.11 12.29 -0.45
N SER A 319 11.34 11.20 0.28
CA SER A 319 10.44 10.70 1.30
C SER A 319 11.21 10.14 2.49
N TYR A 320 10.74 10.46 3.69
CA TYR A 320 11.06 9.75 4.92
C TYR A 320 9.80 9.10 5.46
N ARG A 321 9.88 7.80 5.71
CA ARG A 321 8.78 6.97 6.18
C ARG A 321 9.18 6.21 7.42
N GLN A 322 8.32 6.22 8.44
CA GLN A 322 8.39 5.35 9.61
C GLN A 322 7.09 4.56 9.71
N ALA A 323 7.20 3.25 9.78
CA ALA A 323 6.06 2.36 9.99
C ALA A 323 6.33 1.45 11.16
N GLU A 324 5.34 1.31 12.03
CA GLU A 324 5.36 0.43 13.19
C GLU A 324 4.18 -0.52 13.11
N GLN A 325 4.43 -1.79 13.32
CA GLN A 325 3.38 -2.79 13.50
C GLN A 325 3.62 -3.53 14.80
N ASN A 326 2.65 -3.44 15.69
CA ASN A 326 2.67 -4.11 16.97
C ASN A 326 1.45 -5.02 17.06
N PHE A 327 1.65 -6.28 17.38
CA PHE A 327 0.53 -7.17 17.59
C PHE A 327 0.77 -8.15 18.74
N ASP A 328 -0.32 -8.43 19.43
CA ASP A 328 -0.45 -9.39 20.50
C ASP A 328 -1.80 -10.06 20.35
N HIS A 329 -1.82 -11.25 19.76
CA HIS A 329 -3.07 -11.93 19.48
C HIS A 329 -2.93 -13.44 19.41
N PHE A 330 -4.06 -14.10 19.51
CA PHE A 330 -4.22 -15.51 19.20
C PHE A 330 -4.76 -15.68 17.78
N TYR A 331 -4.29 -16.69 17.05
CA TYR A 331 -4.89 -17.13 15.80
C TYR A 331 -5.12 -18.63 15.84
N PHE A 332 -6.01 -19.11 14.98
CA PHE A 332 -6.47 -20.48 15.01
C PHE A 332 -5.34 -21.50 14.82
N GLY A 333 -5.46 -22.61 15.58
CA GLY A 333 -4.75 -23.88 15.34
C GLY A 333 -5.70 -24.89 14.72
N ASN A 334 -5.90 -26.03 15.39
CA ASN A 334 -6.77 -27.09 14.88
C ASN A 334 -8.04 -27.25 15.73
N TYR A 335 -9.14 -27.63 15.10
CA TYR A 335 -10.31 -28.10 15.82
C TYR A 335 -10.07 -29.50 16.38
N CYS A 336 -10.31 -29.71 17.67
CA CYS A 336 -10.27 -31.00 18.34
C CYS A 336 -11.68 -31.61 18.36
N GLY A 337 -11.89 -32.65 17.60
CA GLY A 337 -13.14 -33.36 17.55
C GLY A 337 -13.57 -33.95 18.91
N LEU A 338 -14.84 -34.28 19.06
CA LEU A 338 -15.37 -34.92 20.28
C LEU A 338 -14.76 -36.31 20.54
N ASP A 339 -14.20 -36.94 19.51
CA ASP A 339 -13.42 -38.17 19.56
C ASP A 339 -12.00 -37.97 20.12
N GLY A 340 -11.56 -36.73 20.30
CA GLY A 340 -10.23 -36.34 20.76
C GLY A 340 -9.16 -36.33 19.69
N LYS A 341 -9.55 -36.17 18.42
CA LYS A 341 -8.64 -36.09 17.29
C LYS A 341 -8.86 -34.82 16.48
N ASN A 342 -7.81 -34.30 15.88
CA ASN A 342 -7.87 -33.20 14.94
C ASN A 342 -8.11 -33.69 13.48
N SER A 343 -8.22 -32.76 12.53
CA SER A 343 -8.44 -33.06 11.09
C SER A 343 -7.35 -33.92 10.45
N LYS A 344 -6.18 -34.03 11.07
CA LYS A 344 -5.06 -34.87 10.64
C LYS A 344 -5.04 -36.24 11.35
N ASN A 345 -6.10 -36.58 12.12
CA ASN A 345 -6.20 -37.79 12.94
C ASN A 345 -5.15 -37.85 14.07
N GLU A 346 -4.58 -36.71 14.48
CA GLU A 346 -3.65 -36.60 15.60
C GLU A 346 -4.42 -36.39 16.91
N ALA A 347 -3.94 -36.94 18.03
CA ALA A 347 -4.53 -36.73 19.34
C ALA A 347 -4.45 -35.26 19.75
N CYS A 348 -5.54 -34.73 20.29
CA CYS A 348 -5.65 -33.34 20.73
C CYS A 348 -6.19 -33.25 22.16
N THR A 349 -5.93 -32.14 22.85
CA THR A 349 -6.11 -32.06 24.31
C THR A 349 -7.50 -31.63 24.72
N LYS A 350 -8.13 -30.67 24.03
CA LYS A 350 -9.41 -30.09 24.45
C LYS A 350 -10.51 -30.37 23.44
N LYS A 351 -11.30 -31.42 23.72
CA LYS A 351 -12.40 -31.87 22.86
C LYS A 351 -13.49 -30.80 22.68
N GLY A 352 -13.91 -30.59 21.44
CA GLY A 352 -14.93 -29.60 21.07
C GLY A 352 -14.42 -28.16 20.96
N TYR A 353 -13.12 -27.94 21.10
CA TYR A 353 -12.51 -26.60 20.99
C TYR A 353 -11.53 -26.52 19.82
N ILE A 354 -11.33 -25.31 19.36
CA ILE A 354 -10.22 -24.94 18.49
C ILE A 354 -9.10 -24.49 19.41
N ASP A 355 -7.91 -25.09 19.29
CA ASP A 355 -6.72 -24.58 19.91
C ASP A 355 -6.23 -23.32 19.18
N GLN A 356 -5.62 -22.41 19.91
CA GLN A 356 -5.14 -21.16 19.37
C GLN A 356 -3.65 -20.99 19.64
N ILE A 357 -2.97 -20.44 18.67
CA ILE A 357 -1.54 -20.20 18.71
C ILE A 357 -1.33 -18.73 19.07
N TYR A 358 -0.63 -18.48 20.15
CA TYR A 358 -0.24 -17.14 20.55
C TYR A 358 0.84 -16.58 19.62
N TYR A 359 0.69 -15.32 19.24
CA TYR A 359 1.64 -14.61 18.41
C TYR A 359 1.82 -13.17 18.88
N TRP A 360 3.07 -12.82 19.18
CA TRP A 360 3.46 -11.49 19.57
C TRP A 360 4.62 -11.00 18.71
N GLN A 361 4.52 -9.80 18.19
CA GLN A 361 5.59 -9.16 17.42
C GLN A 361 5.52 -7.65 17.54
N GLN A 362 6.67 -7.03 17.62
CA GLN A 362 6.88 -5.60 17.39
C GLN A 362 7.83 -5.43 16.22
N THR A 363 7.48 -4.56 15.29
CA THR A 363 8.31 -4.28 14.13
C THR A 363 8.36 -2.78 13.89
N SER A 364 9.56 -2.22 13.86
CA SER A 364 9.81 -0.86 13.39
C SER A 364 10.48 -0.91 12.02
N ASN A 365 10.02 -0.05 11.10
CA ASN A 365 10.54 0.06 9.75
C ASN A 365 10.74 1.54 9.42
N LYS A 366 11.93 1.92 8.96
CA LYS A 366 12.27 3.28 8.52
C LYS A 366 12.81 3.22 7.11
N THR A 367 12.35 4.11 6.25
CA THR A 367 12.79 4.19 4.86
C THR A 367 13.02 5.64 4.48
N THR A 368 14.16 5.93 3.88
CA THR A 368 14.48 7.21 3.25
C THR A 368 14.70 6.95 1.76
N THR A 369 14.01 7.69 0.91
CA THR A 369 14.14 7.58 -0.54
C THR A 369 14.37 8.95 -1.15
N ASN A 370 15.24 9.01 -2.14
CA ASN A 370 15.41 10.16 -3.03
C ASN A 370 15.38 9.66 -4.48
N THR A 371 14.67 10.37 -5.31
CA THR A 371 14.56 10.14 -6.74
C THR A 371 14.85 11.43 -7.49
N PHE A 372 15.68 11.34 -8.51
CA PHE A 372 15.95 12.43 -9.43
C PHE A 372 15.72 11.93 -10.85
N ASP A 373 14.96 12.65 -11.62
CA ASP A 373 14.79 12.33 -13.04
C ASP A 373 14.63 13.59 -13.90
N ILE A 374 15.04 13.44 -15.17
CA ILE A 374 14.85 14.41 -16.23
C ILE A 374 13.96 13.76 -17.27
N LYS A 375 12.91 14.46 -17.64
CA LYS A 375 11.96 14.07 -18.67
C LYS A 375 12.01 15.07 -19.80
N GLY A 376 12.01 14.59 -21.02
CA GLY A 376 12.08 15.49 -22.16
C GLY A 376 11.46 14.93 -23.43
N LYS A 377 11.08 15.85 -24.33
CA LYS A 377 10.63 15.52 -25.67
C LYS A 377 11.57 16.17 -26.68
N PHE A 378 11.98 15.42 -27.69
CA PHE A 378 12.82 15.91 -28.77
C PHE A 378 12.63 15.09 -30.04
N LYS A 379 13.16 15.55 -31.16
CA LYS A 379 13.11 14.84 -32.44
C LYS A 379 14.51 14.51 -32.94
N THR A 380 14.68 13.31 -33.49
CA THR A 380 15.86 12.90 -34.23
C THR A 380 15.43 12.53 -35.66
N GLY A 381 15.59 13.48 -36.57
CA GLY A 381 15.03 13.34 -37.91
C GLY A 381 13.50 13.33 -37.87
N GLN A 382 12.89 12.21 -38.28
CA GLN A 382 11.44 12.01 -38.24
C GLN A 382 10.96 11.30 -36.96
N LEU A 383 11.87 10.81 -36.14
CA LEU A 383 11.54 10.12 -34.90
C LEU A 383 11.23 11.10 -33.77
N GLU A 384 10.15 10.89 -33.07
CA GLU A 384 9.77 11.64 -31.87
C GLU A 384 10.16 10.84 -30.64
N HIS A 385 10.88 11.45 -29.72
CA HIS A 385 11.33 10.85 -28.47
C HIS A 385 10.62 11.45 -27.28
N GLN A 386 10.17 10.60 -26.36
CA GLN A 386 9.71 11.00 -25.03
C GLN A 386 10.54 10.22 -24.01
N ILE A 387 11.67 10.86 -23.61
CA ILE A 387 12.70 10.23 -22.79
C ILE A 387 12.52 10.56 -21.30
N MET A 388 12.89 9.61 -20.46
CA MET A 388 13.10 9.79 -19.02
C MET A 388 14.42 9.14 -18.63
N VAL A 389 15.29 9.89 -17.95
CA VAL A 389 16.55 9.40 -17.37
C VAL A 389 16.58 9.77 -15.91
N GLY A 390 16.91 8.83 -15.06
CA GLY A 390 16.91 9.12 -13.63
C GLY A 390 17.74 8.18 -12.77
N THR A 391 17.77 8.52 -11.49
CA THR A 391 18.45 7.75 -10.45
C THR A 391 17.60 7.72 -9.18
N ASP A 392 17.64 6.60 -8.49
CA ASP A 392 16.98 6.40 -7.20
C ASP A 392 18.03 6.00 -6.16
N TRP A 393 17.89 6.54 -4.97
CA TRP A 393 18.60 6.10 -3.77
C TRP A 393 17.59 5.81 -2.68
N THR A 394 17.70 4.62 -2.06
CA THR A 394 16.84 4.21 -0.95
C THR A 394 17.68 3.60 0.16
N TYR A 395 17.45 4.06 1.39
CA TYR A 395 17.99 3.48 2.62
C TYR A 395 16.84 2.96 3.48
N GLU A 396 16.92 1.69 3.88
CA GLU A 396 15.89 1.00 4.65
C GLU A 396 16.47 0.41 5.93
N GLN A 397 15.70 0.52 7.01
CA GLN A 397 15.97 -0.16 8.28
C GLN A 397 14.73 -0.91 8.72
N ARG A 398 14.90 -2.10 9.29
CA ARG A 398 13.81 -2.87 9.89
C ARG A 398 14.26 -3.64 11.10
N GLU A 399 13.53 -3.52 12.20
CA GLU A 399 13.82 -4.18 13.46
C GLU A 399 12.61 -4.97 13.97
N PRO A 400 12.44 -6.25 13.57
CA PRO A 400 11.41 -7.14 14.09
C PRO A 400 11.87 -7.80 15.38
N ARG A 401 10.97 -7.85 16.37
CA ARG A 401 11.10 -8.56 17.64
C ARG A 401 9.92 -9.51 17.80
N LEU A 402 10.19 -10.78 18.05
CA LEU A 402 9.17 -11.81 18.26
C LEU A 402 9.37 -12.46 19.63
N ALA A 403 8.27 -12.76 20.33
CA ALA A 403 8.33 -13.46 21.61
C ALA A 403 7.98 -14.94 21.48
N ASN A 404 8.47 -15.73 22.44
CA ASN A 404 8.08 -17.13 22.60
C ASN A 404 6.64 -17.26 23.09
N LYS A 405 6.14 -18.50 23.00
CA LYS A 405 4.83 -18.92 23.52
C LYS A 405 4.79 -19.04 25.06
N THR A 406 5.75 -18.46 25.74
CA THR A 406 5.83 -18.45 27.21
C THR A 406 6.09 -17.04 27.72
N GLN A 407 5.49 -16.74 28.85
CA GLN A 407 5.69 -15.51 29.58
C GLN A 407 6.08 -15.87 31.02
N ASN A 408 7.23 -15.38 31.48
CA ASN A 408 7.79 -15.70 32.80
C ASN A 408 7.72 -17.21 33.16
N GLY A 409 8.03 -18.08 32.18
CA GLY A 409 8.00 -19.52 32.36
C GLY A 409 6.62 -20.19 32.27
N SER A 410 5.55 -19.43 32.25
CA SER A 410 4.18 -19.93 32.06
C SER A 410 3.82 -20.03 30.59
N ALA A 411 3.17 -21.10 30.16
CA ALA A 411 2.68 -21.26 28.80
C ALA A 411 1.58 -20.25 28.48
N ILE A 412 1.64 -19.66 27.28
CA ILE A 412 0.58 -18.83 26.72
C ILE A 412 -0.27 -19.73 25.81
N TYR A 413 -1.56 -19.84 26.09
CA TYR A 413 -2.48 -20.69 25.33
C TYR A 413 -3.85 -20.03 25.13
N GLY A 414 -4.58 -20.49 24.12
CA GLY A 414 -5.98 -20.11 23.89
C GLY A 414 -6.80 -21.27 23.33
N TYR A 415 -8.08 -21.30 23.71
CA TYR A 415 -9.08 -22.23 23.20
C TYR A 415 -10.39 -21.49 22.96
N VAL A 416 -11.09 -21.83 21.88
CA VAL A 416 -12.41 -21.31 21.58
C VAL A 416 -13.33 -22.47 21.19
N ASN A 417 -14.48 -22.58 21.84
CA ASN A 417 -15.54 -23.49 21.42
C ASN A 417 -16.30 -22.84 20.24
N PRO A 418 -16.23 -23.39 19.02
CA PRO A 418 -16.83 -22.77 17.84
C PRO A 418 -18.36 -22.81 17.81
N ILE A 419 -19.01 -23.59 18.69
CA ILE A 419 -20.47 -23.73 18.79
C ILE A 419 -21.01 -22.80 19.86
N THR A 420 -20.43 -22.83 21.08
CA THR A 420 -20.93 -22.07 22.23
C THR A 420 -20.34 -20.67 22.33
N GLY A 421 -19.19 -20.43 21.70
CA GLY A 421 -18.42 -19.20 21.85
C GLY A 421 -17.62 -19.11 23.14
N GLU A 422 -17.62 -20.16 23.96
CA GLU A 422 -16.84 -20.22 25.20
C GLU A 422 -15.34 -20.10 24.90
N ARG A 423 -14.67 -19.26 25.67
CA ARG A 423 -13.24 -18.98 25.52
C ARG A 423 -12.48 -19.34 26.79
N GLU A 424 -11.32 -19.97 26.61
CA GLU A 424 -10.36 -20.21 27.67
C GLU A 424 -8.98 -19.82 27.16
N TYR A 425 -8.35 -18.88 27.86
CA TYR A 425 -7.03 -18.43 27.46
C TYR A 425 -6.21 -17.98 28.66
N SER A 426 -4.89 -18.01 28.49
CA SER A 426 -3.92 -17.42 29.42
C SER A 426 -2.87 -16.67 28.62
N ARG A 427 -2.70 -15.38 28.91
CA ARG A 427 -1.57 -14.59 28.39
C ARG A 427 -0.32 -14.73 29.25
N GLY A 428 -0.39 -15.52 30.34
CA GLY A 428 0.69 -15.65 31.32
C GLY A 428 0.87 -14.41 32.19
N ASN A 429 1.93 -14.42 33.01
CA ASN A 429 2.29 -13.33 33.92
C ASN A 429 3.75 -12.92 33.73
N GLY A 430 4.06 -11.63 33.86
CA GLY A 430 5.42 -11.11 33.78
C GLY A 430 5.91 -10.81 32.33
N PRO A 431 7.21 -10.61 32.14
CA PRO A 431 7.75 -10.21 30.84
C PRO A 431 7.78 -11.36 29.83
N LEU A 432 7.50 -11.02 28.56
CA LEU A 432 7.67 -11.92 27.42
C LEU A 432 9.15 -12.22 27.17
N LYS A 433 9.46 -13.47 26.86
CA LYS A 433 10.81 -13.87 26.42
C LYS A 433 10.94 -13.66 24.92
N ILE A 434 11.76 -12.67 24.53
CA ILE A 434 12.06 -12.44 23.12
C ILE A 434 12.87 -13.62 22.56
N SER A 435 12.37 -14.25 21.52
CA SER A 435 12.96 -15.42 20.86
C SER A 435 13.68 -15.08 19.56
N GLN A 436 13.26 -14.00 18.89
CA GLN A 436 13.91 -13.50 17.69
C GLN A 436 13.99 -11.97 17.76
N HIS A 437 15.16 -11.44 17.43
CA HIS A 437 15.41 -10.01 17.36
C HIS A 437 16.49 -9.76 16.30
N ASN A 438 16.06 -9.25 15.17
CA ASN A 438 16.95 -8.92 14.07
C ASN A 438 16.96 -7.40 13.83
N TYR A 439 18.12 -6.90 13.46
CA TYR A 439 18.28 -5.56 12.93
C TYR A 439 18.75 -5.68 11.48
N ASN A 440 17.95 -5.18 10.56
CA ASN A 440 18.19 -5.27 9.14
C ASN A 440 18.32 -3.87 8.58
N GLU A 441 19.29 -3.65 7.71
CA GLU A 441 19.47 -2.40 6.99
C GLU A 441 19.90 -2.67 5.55
N GLY A 442 19.59 -1.74 4.66
CA GLY A 442 19.97 -1.88 3.27
C GLY A 442 19.97 -0.56 2.53
N THR A 443 20.90 -0.46 1.59
CA THR A 443 20.99 0.65 0.65
C THR A 443 20.81 0.12 -0.76
N THR A 444 20.00 0.81 -1.53
CA THR A 444 19.78 0.53 -2.95
C THR A 444 20.12 1.77 -3.78
N TYR A 445 20.85 1.59 -4.86
CA TYR A 445 21.10 2.60 -5.87
C TYR A 445 20.59 2.09 -7.20
N GLY A 446 19.79 2.89 -7.90
CA GLY A 446 19.27 2.58 -9.22
C GLY A 446 19.55 3.70 -10.21
N VAL A 447 19.94 3.35 -11.44
CA VAL A 447 20.02 4.29 -12.57
C VAL A 447 19.20 3.71 -13.71
N PHE A 448 18.38 4.53 -14.33
CA PHE A 448 17.46 4.07 -15.36
C PHE A 448 17.30 5.06 -16.51
N ILE A 449 16.98 4.51 -17.67
CA ILE A 449 16.58 5.23 -18.87
C ILE A 449 15.35 4.54 -19.47
N GLN A 450 14.41 5.32 -19.93
CA GLN A 450 13.25 4.86 -20.71
C GLN A 450 12.97 5.87 -21.82
N ASP A 451 12.70 5.38 -23.01
CA ASP A 451 12.34 6.19 -24.16
C ASP A 451 11.12 5.59 -24.87
N LEU A 452 10.12 6.41 -25.13
CA LEU A 452 9.00 6.12 -26.00
C LEU A 452 9.26 6.82 -27.34
N ILE A 453 9.57 6.03 -28.36
CA ILE A 453 9.99 6.50 -29.68
C ILE A 453 8.82 6.39 -30.65
N GLY A 454 8.30 7.51 -31.13
CA GLY A 454 7.37 7.56 -32.26
C GLY A 454 8.11 7.25 -33.57
N LEU A 455 7.92 6.05 -34.11
CA LEU A 455 8.50 5.64 -35.40
C LEU A 455 7.75 6.27 -36.57
N ASN A 456 6.45 6.44 -36.41
CA ASN A 456 5.52 7.19 -37.25
C ASN A 456 4.24 7.47 -36.45
N ASP A 457 3.22 8.08 -37.07
CA ASP A 457 1.95 8.45 -36.42
C ASP A 457 1.19 7.28 -35.81
N GLN A 458 1.43 6.07 -36.28
CA GLN A 458 0.70 4.86 -35.86
C GLN A 458 1.55 3.88 -35.04
N LEU A 459 2.88 3.99 -35.09
CA LEU A 459 3.77 2.98 -34.53
C LEU A 459 4.74 3.61 -33.53
N LYS A 460 4.74 3.11 -32.31
CA LYS A 460 5.63 3.56 -31.23
C LYS A 460 6.44 2.39 -30.67
N LEU A 461 7.69 2.63 -30.35
CA LEU A 461 8.59 1.68 -29.70
C LEU A 461 8.96 2.21 -28.32
N MET A 462 8.67 1.45 -27.28
CA MET A 462 9.15 1.72 -25.92
C MET A 462 10.38 0.88 -25.64
N MET A 463 11.44 1.52 -25.13
CA MET A 463 12.65 0.86 -24.66
C MET A 463 13.03 1.37 -23.29
N GLY A 464 13.37 0.48 -22.39
CA GLY A 464 13.83 0.83 -21.07
C GLY A 464 14.94 -0.09 -20.57
N LEU A 465 15.87 0.47 -19.80
CA LEU A 465 16.93 -0.26 -19.13
C LEU A 465 17.19 0.36 -17.76
N ARG A 466 17.35 -0.48 -16.76
CA ARG A 466 17.74 -0.07 -15.42
C ARG A 466 18.87 -0.95 -14.90
N TYR A 467 19.80 -0.33 -14.19
CA TYR A 467 20.81 -0.98 -13.38
C TYR A 467 20.55 -0.69 -11.91
N ASP A 468 20.56 -1.73 -11.08
CA ASP A 468 20.42 -1.62 -9.62
C ASP A 468 21.62 -2.26 -8.93
N TYR A 469 22.08 -1.60 -7.85
CA TYR A 469 23.07 -2.13 -6.90
C TYR A 469 22.48 -2.14 -5.50
N PHE A 470 22.69 -3.27 -4.78
CA PHE A 470 22.15 -3.53 -3.45
C PHE A 470 23.26 -3.84 -2.47
N ASP A 471 23.20 -3.24 -1.30
CA ASP A 471 24.04 -3.56 -0.15
C ASP A 471 23.16 -3.73 1.07
N PHE A 472 22.96 -5.00 1.52
CA PHE A 472 22.09 -5.31 2.63
C PHE A 472 22.85 -6.03 3.74
N SER A 473 22.56 -5.67 4.99
CA SER A 473 23.05 -6.34 6.16
C SER A 473 21.93 -6.77 7.11
N THR A 474 22.18 -7.84 7.84
CA THR A 474 21.31 -8.31 8.91
C THR A 474 22.14 -8.68 10.12
N THR A 475 21.66 -8.32 11.30
CA THR A 475 22.27 -8.67 12.58
C THR A 475 21.23 -9.35 13.45
N ASN A 476 21.47 -10.62 13.80
CA ASN A 476 20.71 -11.31 14.83
C ASN A 476 21.22 -10.85 16.20
N LYS A 477 20.43 -10.02 16.89
CA LYS A 477 20.80 -9.41 18.18
C LYS A 477 20.86 -10.42 19.33
N ILE A 478 20.19 -11.58 19.22
CA ILE A 478 20.20 -12.63 20.26
C ILE A 478 21.46 -13.48 20.16
N LYS A 479 21.82 -13.88 18.94
CA LYS A 479 22.99 -14.71 18.67
C LYS A 479 24.27 -13.93 18.40
N ASN A 480 24.16 -12.60 18.25
CA ASN A 480 25.23 -11.71 17.80
C ASN A 480 25.89 -12.14 16.48
N GLU A 481 25.07 -12.60 15.54
CA GLU A 481 25.48 -12.99 14.20
C GLU A 481 25.21 -11.84 13.23
N HIS A 482 26.21 -11.49 12.43
CA HIS A 482 26.10 -10.45 11.41
C HIS A 482 26.37 -11.03 10.02
N ARG A 483 25.62 -10.55 9.02
CA ARG A 483 25.81 -10.92 7.62
C ARG A 483 25.56 -9.72 6.72
N ASN A 484 26.43 -9.55 5.75
CA ASN A 484 26.30 -8.54 4.70
C ASN A 484 26.27 -9.24 3.34
N VAL A 485 25.39 -8.80 2.44
CA VAL A 485 25.25 -9.35 1.10
C VAL A 485 25.08 -8.21 0.12
N LYS A 486 25.81 -8.28 -1.00
CA LYS A 486 25.77 -7.33 -2.10
C LYS A 486 25.31 -8.03 -3.37
N ASP A 487 24.56 -7.31 -4.19
CA ASP A 487 24.06 -7.83 -5.46
C ASP A 487 23.85 -6.68 -6.46
N SER A 488 23.82 -6.99 -7.75
CA SER A 488 23.52 -6.01 -8.80
C SER A 488 22.87 -6.68 -10.00
N THR A 489 22.05 -5.93 -10.73
CA THR A 489 21.36 -6.49 -11.90
C THR A 489 20.95 -5.45 -12.91
N PHE A 490 20.66 -5.92 -14.14
CA PHE A 490 20.01 -5.17 -15.19
C PHE A 490 18.57 -5.63 -15.42
N SER A 491 17.67 -4.68 -15.58
CA SER A 491 16.25 -4.91 -15.87
C SER A 491 15.87 -4.24 -17.19
N PRO A 492 15.78 -4.97 -18.30
CA PRO A 492 15.32 -4.45 -19.58
C PRO A 492 13.79 -4.49 -19.68
N ASN A 493 13.26 -3.59 -20.51
CA ASN A 493 11.87 -3.55 -20.96
C ASN A 493 11.85 -3.12 -22.44
N VAL A 494 11.06 -3.81 -23.27
CA VAL A 494 10.83 -3.45 -24.66
C VAL A 494 9.38 -3.68 -25.00
N GLY A 495 8.76 -2.72 -25.70
CA GLY A 495 7.37 -2.85 -26.14
C GLY A 495 7.11 -2.13 -27.45
N LEU A 496 6.23 -2.66 -28.24
CA LEU A 496 5.76 -2.08 -29.49
C LEU A 496 4.28 -1.77 -29.36
N VAL A 497 3.89 -0.57 -29.75
CA VAL A 497 2.49 -0.11 -29.75
C VAL A 497 2.11 0.30 -31.16
N TRP A 498 1.02 -0.27 -31.68
CA TRP A 498 0.47 0.03 -32.99
C TRP A 498 -0.94 0.60 -32.84
N GLN A 499 -1.13 1.83 -33.29
CA GLN A 499 -2.37 2.60 -33.23
C GLN A 499 -2.85 2.88 -34.67
N PRO A 500 -3.56 1.95 -35.33
CA PRO A 500 -4.06 2.16 -36.69
C PRO A 500 -5.04 3.32 -36.77
N VAL A 501 -5.78 3.55 -35.68
CA VAL A 501 -6.66 4.70 -35.43
C VAL A 501 -6.50 5.14 -33.98
N PRO A 502 -6.81 6.40 -33.63
CA PRO A 502 -6.60 6.94 -32.28
C PRO A 502 -7.30 6.18 -31.16
N GLU A 503 -8.44 5.53 -31.49
CA GLU A 503 -9.30 4.84 -30.52
C GLU A 503 -8.81 3.41 -30.19
N HIS A 504 -7.91 2.83 -31.01
CA HIS A 504 -7.46 1.45 -30.83
C HIS A 504 -5.96 1.34 -30.77
N SER A 505 -5.45 0.74 -29.72
CA SER A 505 -4.04 0.53 -29.46
C SER A 505 -3.75 -0.96 -29.26
N PHE A 506 -3.01 -1.55 -30.19
CA PHE A 506 -2.50 -2.93 -30.09
C PHE A 506 -1.07 -2.89 -29.58
N TYR A 507 -0.70 -3.79 -28.68
CA TYR A 507 0.65 -3.82 -28.18
C TYR A 507 1.20 -5.22 -27.97
N THR A 508 2.52 -5.30 -27.98
CA THR A 508 3.28 -6.47 -27.50
C THR A 508 4.45 -6.00 -26.68
N SER A 509 4.80 -6.72 -25.62
CA SER A 509 5.93 -6.38 -24.79
C SER A 509 6.67 -7.56 -24.20
N TYR A 510 7.94 -7.32 -23.90
CA TYR A 510 8.79 -8.12 -23.03
C TYR A 510 9.25 -7.25 -21.86
N SER A 511 9.11 -7.75 -20.65
CA SER A 511 9.61 -7.08 -19.45
C SER A 511 10.27 -8.08 -18.50
N LYS A 512 11.33 -7.62 -17.81
CA LYS A 512 12.06 -8.39 -16.84
C LYS A 512 12.10 -7.67 -15.51
N SER A 513 11.94 -8.41 -14.41
CA SER A 513 12.15 -7.93 -13.06
C SER A 513 12.98 -8.91 -12.27
N PHE A 514 13.41 -8.50 -11.09
CA PHE A 514 14.18 -9.36 -10.20
C PHE A 514 13.83 -9.10 -8.74
N ALA A 515 14.07 -10.12 -7.91
CA ALA A 515 14.07 -10.03 -6.46
C ALA A 515 15.41 -10.56 -5.95
N PRO A 516 16.23 -9.71 -5.29
CA PRO A 516 17.55 -10.08 -4.83
C PRO A 516 17.52 -11.18 -3.75
N PHE A 517 18.67 -11.75 -3.42
CA PHE A 517 18.88 -12.65 -2.28
C PHE A 517 17.92 -13.85 -2.27
N GLY A 518 17.75 -14.52 -3.41
CA GLY A 518 16.87 -15.68 -3.56
C GLY A 518 15.39 -15.33 -3.32
N GLY A 519 14.96 -14.12 -3.75
CA GLY A 519 13.58 -13.64 -3.64
C GLY A 519 13.26 -12.98 -2.31
N GLN A 520 14.24 -12.69 -1.45
CA GLN A 520 14.04 -11.76 -0.35
C GLN A 520 13.95 -10.34 -0.93
N MET A 521 12.86 -9.67 -0.66
CA MET A 521 12.64 -8.30 -1.15
C MET A 521 13.38 -7.26 -0.29
N GLY A 522 14.60 -7.59 0.15
CA GLY A 522 15.42 -6.77 1.02
C GLY A 522 15.06 -6.94 2.50
N VAL A 523 15.33 -5.90 3.29
CA VAL A 523 15.22 -5.91 4.76
C VAL A 523 13.82 -6.21 5.29
N ASN A 524 12.80 -6.03 4.46
CA ASN A 524 11.41 -6.13 4.89
C ASN A 524 10.93 -7.55 5.19
N GLN A 525 11.64 -8.57 4.69
CA GLN A 525 11.24 -9.96 4.84
C GLN A 525 12.10 -10.76 5.82
N VAL A 526 13.19 -10.18 6.31
CA VAL A 526 14.11 -10.90 7.21
C VAL A 526 13.62 -10.81 8.65
N THR A 527 13.10 -11.90 9.18
CA THR A 527 12.54 -11.97 10.53
C THR A 527 13.27 -12.91 11.48
N GLY A 528 14.01 -13.89 10.96
CA GLY A 528 14.68 -14.92 11.77
C GLY A 528 15.99 -15.43 11.18
N SER A 529 16.67 -16.31 11.90
CA SER A 529 17.96 -16.90 11.50
C SER A 529 17.88 -17.69 10.19
N THR A 530 16.77 -18.38 9.94
CA THR A 530 16.52 -19.09 8.67
C THR A 530 16.45 -18.13 7.50
N ASP A 531 15.92 -16.92 7.70
CA ASP A 531 15.85 -15.90 6.66
C ASP A 531 17.23 -15.33 6.33
N VAL A 532 18.10 -15.20 7.34
CA VAL A 532 19.49 -14.81 7.15
C VAL A 532 20.23 -15.79 6.23
N ALA A 533 20.05 -17.10 6.43
CA ALA A 533 20.63 -18.12 5.55
C ALA A 533 20.12 -18.08 4.10
N LYS A 534 18.92 -17.54 3.90
CA LYS A 534 18.33 -17.38 2.55
C LYS A 534 18.94 -16.22 1.76
N MET A 535 19.55 -15.24 2.41
CA MET A 535 20.09 -14.04 1.76
C MET A 535 21.28 -14.31 0.85
N ASP A 536 21.97 -15.43 1.05
CA ASP A 536 23.13 -15.82 0.21
C ASP A 536 22.74 -16.53 -1.09
N LYS A 537 21.48 -16.51 -1.45
CA LYS A 537 20.99 -17.24 -2.63
C LYS A 537 20.93 -16.32 -3.84
N GLU A 538 21.06 -16.95 -5.02
CA GLU A 538 20.93 -16.26 -6.29
C GLU A 538 19.62 -15.47 -6.41
N PRO A 539 19.63 -14.32 -7.10
CA PRO A 539 18.41 -13.56 -7.35
C PRO A 539 17.36 -14.38 -8.09
N GLN A 540 16.09 -14.11 -7.79
CA GLN A 540 14.99 -14.60 -8.61
C GLN A 540 14.74 -13.61 -9.75
N TYR A 541 14.46 -14.12 -10.92
CA TYR A 541 14.11 -13.33 -12.10
C TYR A 541 12.69 -13.65 -12.53
N ASN A 542 11.96 -12.60 -12.91
CA ASN A 542 10.63 -12.72 -13.51
C ASN A 542 10.69 -12.15 -14.92
N GLU A 543 10.16 -12.88 -15.87
CA GLU A 543 10.09 -12.50 -17.29
C GLU A 543 8.65 -12.59 -17.75
N GLN A 544 8.18 -11.61 -18.48
CA GLN A 544 6.83 -11.59 -19.02
C GLN A 544 6.86 -11.29 -20.52
N TYR A 545 6.03 -12.03 -21.25
CA TYR A 545 5.56 -11.69 -22.58
C TYR A 545 4.09 -11.33 -22.49
N GLU A 546 3.70 -10.22 -23.08
CA GLU A 546 2.31 -9.76 -23.09
C GLU A 546 1.93 -9.27 -24.49
N VAL A 547 0.70 -9.57 -24.90
CA VAL A 547 0.06 -9.03 -26.10
C VAL A 547 -1.32 -8.57 -25.70
N GLY A 548 -1.73 -7.38 -26.15
CA GLY A 548 -3.03 -6.86 -25.79
C GLY A 548 -3.55 -5.79 -26.73
N VAL A 549 -4.78 -5.38 -26.45
CA VAL A 549 -5.48 -4.30 -27.12
C VAL A 549 -6.19 -3.43 -26.10
N LYS A 550 -6.12 -2.11 -26.28
CA LYS A 550 -6.87 -1.10 -25.56
C LYS A 550 -7.72 -0.36 -26.55
N SER A 551 -8.99 -0.18 -26.25
CA SER A 551 -9.94 0.44 -27.18
C SER A 551 -10.88 1.39 -26.45
N GLU A 552 -11.07 2.54 -27.04
CA GLU A 552 -12.04 3.57 -26.66
C GLU A 552 -13.24 3.48 -27.60
N TRP A 553 -14.45 3.49 -27.06
CA TRP A 553 -15.69 3.36 -27.81
C TRP A 553 -16.66 4.47 -27.44
N PHE A 554 -17.48 4.92 -28.41
CA PHE A 554 -18.56 5.86 -28.19
C PHE A 554 -18.07 7.20 -27.58
N ASP A 555 -17.05 7.82 -28.16
CA ASP A 555 -16.44 9.06 -27.68
C ASP A 555 -15.95 8.95 -26.22
N ASN A 556 -15.15 7.90 -25.95
CA ASN A 556 -14.55 7.57 -24.66
C ASN A 556 -15.56 7.23 -23.53
N ARG A 557 -16.79 6.84 -23.89
CA ARG A 557 -17.82 6.44 -22.91
C ARG A 557 -17.71 5.00 -22.45
N LEU A 558 -16.98 4.18 -23.21
CA LEU A 558 -16.65 2.79 -22.87
C LEU A 558 -15.19 2.51 -23.24
N ASN A 559 -14.40 2.15 -22.23
CA ASN A 559 -13.03 1.72 -22.41
C ASN A 559 -12.93 0.23 -22.20
N THR A 560 -12.30 -0.47 -23.13
CA THR A 560 -12.07 -1.92 -23.05
C THR A 560 -10.59 -2.22 -23.14
N GLN A 561 -10.13 -3.17 -22.36
CA GLN A 561 -8.77 -3.66 -22.39
C GLN A 561 -8.80 -5.19 -22.38
N PHE A 562 -8.07 -5.80 -23.31
CA PHE A 562 -7.87 -7.25 -23.36
C PHE A 562 -6.39 -7.55 -23.45
N SER A 563 -5.90 -8.51 -22.66
CA SER A 563 -4.51 -8.95 -22.69
C SER A 563 -4.38 -10.45 -22.51
N VAL A 564 -3.30 -10.99 -23.09
CA VAL A 564 -2.82 -12.36 -22.89
C VAL A 564 -1.37 -12.28 -22.43
N PHE A 565 -1.03 -13.00 -21.36
CA PHE A 565 0.30 -12.94 -20.76
C PHE A 565 0.86 -14.33 -20.42
N ASP A 566 2.19 -14.43 -20.41
CA ASP A 566 2.98 -15.55 -19.87
C ASP A 566 4.07 -14.94 -18.96
N ILE A 567 3.97 -15.17 -17.65
CA ILE A 567 4.97 -14.75 -16.66
C ILE A 567 5.69 -16.00 -16.16
N ARG A 568 7.02 -15.94 -16.14
CA ARG A 568 7.89 -17.00 -15.61
C ARG A 568 8.77 -16.44 -14.52
N LYS A 569 8.69 -17.02 -13.34
CA LYS A 569 9.56 -16.73 -12.19
C LYS A 569 10.57 -17.84 -12.05
N ASN A 570 11.84 -17.52 -12.21
CA ASN A 570 12.96 -18.44 -12.19
C ASN A 570 13.74 -18.33 -10.86
N ASN A 571 14.61 -19.30 -10.57
CA ASN A 571 15.44 -19.38 -9.37
C ASN A 571 14.61 -19.38 -8.07
N ILE A 572 13.51 -20.13 -8.06
CA ILE A 572 12.68 -20.24 -6.86
C ILE A 572 13.41 -21.09 -5.83
N ARG A 573 13.43 -20.61 -4.60
CA ARG A 573 14.00 -21.33 -3.47
C ARG A 573 13.11 -22.47 -3.02
N TYR A 574 13.72 -23.59 -2.73
CA TYR A 574 13.06 -24.73 -2.12
C TYR A 574 14.02 -25.46 -1.18
N LYS A 575 13.48 -26.31 -0.32
CA LYS A 575 14.25 -27.20 0.55
C LYS A 575 14.29 -28.57 -0.12
N PRO A 576 15.45 -29.06 -0.58
CA PRO A 576 15.54 -30.38 -1.22
C PRO A 576 15.16 -31.52 -0.26
N ASN A 577 15.61 -31.43 0.99
CA ASN A 577 15.40 -32.42 2.03
C ASN A 577 14.90 -31.77 3.33
N PRO A 578 13.61 -31.34 3.39
CA PRO A 578 13.09 -30.53 4.50
C PRO A 578 13.14 -31.27 5.85
N ASP A 579 13.05 -32.59 5.86
CA ASP A 579 13.00 -33.41 7.07
C ASP A 579 14.39 -33.73 7.62
N SER A 580 15.38 -34.01 6.75
CA SER A 580 16.74 -34.37 7.14
C SER A 580 17.71 -33.19 7.20
N GLU A 581 17.51 -32.20 6.34
CA GLU A 581 18.38 -31.01 6.20
C GLU A 581 17.53 -29.72 6.19
N PRO A 582 16.86 -29.37 7.30
CA PRO A 582 15.90 -28.27 7.33
C PRO A 582 16.51 -26.88 7.09
N GLU A 583 17.83 -26.74 7.25
CA GLU A 583 18.55 -25.48 7.02
C GLU A 583 19.13 -25.35 5.59
N VAL A 584 19.08 -26.44 4.79
CA VAL A 584 19.61 -26.43 3.42
C VAL A 584 18.57 -25.90 2.46
N TRP A 585 18.96 -24.89 1.70
CA TRP A 585 18.16 -24.29 0.65
C TRP A 585 18.85 -24.43 -0.71
N ALA A 586 18.08 -24.69 -1.74
CA ALA A 586 18.52 -24.69 -3.13
C ALA A 586 17.69 -23.68 -3.95
N THR A 587 18.28 -23.21 -5.02
CA THR A 587 17.61 -22.38 -6.03
C THR A 587 17.56 -23.19 -7.32
N ALA A 588 16.39 -23.76 -7.61
CA ALA A 588 16.13 -24.36 -8.91
C ALA A 588 14.62 -24.51 -9.05
N GLY A 589 13.94 -23.89 -9.74
CA GLY A 589 12.49 -24.00 -9.88
C GLY A 589 11.95 -22.88 -10.70
N GLN A 590 10.86 -23.14 -11.36
CA GLN A 590 10.14 -22.15 -12.11
C GLN A 590 8.69 -22.18 -11.70
N HIS A 591 8.14 -21.00 -11.35
CA HIS A 591 6.69 -20.80 -11.31
C HIS A 591 6.26 -20.08 -12.59
N GLN A 592 5.17 -20.52 -13.14
CA GLN A 592 4.59 -19.92 -14.33
C GLN A 592 3.15 -19.48 -14.06
N SER A 593 2.81 -18.29 -14.53
CA SER A 593 1.45 -17.79 -14.56
C SER A 593 1.11 -17.40 -15.99
N ARG A 594 0.06 -18.00 -16.54
CA ARG A 594 -0.49 -17.69 -17.87
C ARG A 594 -1.94 -17.32 -17.73
N GLY A 595 -2.37 -16.34 -18.46
CA GLY A 595 -3.76 -15.93 -18.40
C GLY A 595 -4.18 -15.02 -19.52
N LEU A 596 -5.47 -14.78 -19.53
CA LEU A 596 -6.12 -13.72 -20.30
C LEU A 596 -6.91 -12.86 -19.33
N GLU A 597 -6.97 -11.57 -19.60
CA GLU A 597 -7.70 -10.57 -18.81
C GLU A 597 -8.53 -9.71 -19.75
N PHE A 598 -9.76 -9.41 -19.31
CA PHE A 598 -10.67 -8.50 -20.00
C PHE A 598 -11.31 -7.55 -19.01
#